data_ccf54fcb1d0a10b0981668b242b41a39
#
_entry.id   ccf54fcb1d0a10b0981668b242b41a39
#
_cell.length_a   1.000
_cell.length_b   1.000
_cell.length_c   1.000
_cell.angle_alpha   90.00
_cell.angle_beta   90.00
_cell.angle_gamma   90.00
#
_symmetry.space_group_name_H-M   'P 1'
#
loop_
_entity.id
_entity.type
_entity.pdbx_description
1 polymer ?
#
loop_
_entity_poly.entity_id
_entity_poly.type
_entity_poly.pdbx_seq_one_letter_code
_entity_poly.pdbx_strand_id
1 'polypeptide(L)'
;MTLSAPCAAFDATVGQLMADGAAWGVAIGCLLEAHRLGLASGVSFAFEHDDPVRYVTEFAATIPEASPSMRLDHLARRRSEIDVINGQVVELSREHGLATPYNETLCALVRRREEEFA
;
A
#
# COMPACT_ATOMS: atom_id res chain seq x y z
N MET A 1 2.52 -3.02 5.38
CA MET A 1 1.53 -1.97 5.13
C MET A 1 1.53 -1.48 3.69
N THR A 2 2.61 -0.85 3.24
CA THR A 2 2.74 -0.33 1.86
C THR A 2 2.52 -1.40 0.78
N LEU A 3 2.91 -2.64 1.05
CA LEU A 3 2.84 -3.74 0.08
C LEU A 3 1.52 -4.50 0.14
N SER A 4 0.77 -4.39 1.22
CA SER A 4 -0.39 -5.22 1.48
C SER A 4 -1.52 -4.99 0.48
N ALA A 5 -1.97 -3.75 0.32
CA ALA A 5 -3.04 -3.41 -0.60
C ALA A 5 -2.65 -3.65 -2.07
N PRO A 6 -1.45 -3.27 -2.55
CA PRO A 6 -1.03 -3.61 -3.91
C PRO A 6 -1.00 -5.10 -4.18
N CYS A 7 -0.49 -5.92 -3.26
CA CYS A 7 -0.48 -7.38 -3.44
C CYS A 7 -1.90 -7.94 -3.53
N ALA A 8 -2.84 -7.42 -2.76
CA ALA A 8 -4.24 -7.81 -2.85
C ALA A 8 -4.86 -7.36 -4.18
N ALA A 9 -4.67 -6.10 -4.55
CA ALA A 9 -5.26 -5.53 -5.77
C ALA A 9 -4.77 -6.21 -7.04
N PHE A 10 -3.49 -6.55 -7.10
CA PHE A 10 -2.88 -7.21 -8.26
C PHE A 10 -2.83 -8.73 -8.15
N ASP A 11 -3.30 -9.29 -7.03
CA ASP A 11 -3.25 -10.73 -6.76
C ASP A 11 -1.84 -11.29 -6.98
N ALA A 12 -0.87 -10.72 -6.29
CA ALA A 12 0.55 -10.99 -6.50
C ALA A 12 1.28 -11.17 -5.18
N THR A 13 2.32 -12.01 -5.20
CA THR A 13 3.32 -12.01 -4.13
C THR A 13 4.14 -10.73 -4.22
N VAL A 14 4.92 -10.44 -3.18
CA VAL A 14 5.81 -9.27 -3.18
C VAL A 14 6.78 -9.32 -4.37
N GLY A 15 7.38 -10.48 -4.65
CA GLY A 15 8.29 -10.62 -5.78
C GLY A 15 7.62 -10.42 -7.13
N GLN A 16 6.41 -10.93 -7.29
CA GLN A 16 5.63 -10.72 -8.52
C GLN A 16 5.26 -9.26 -8.71
N LEU A 17 4.91 -8.58 -7.61
CA LEU A 17 4.62 -7.15 -7.65
C LEU A 17 5.86 -6.35 -8.09
N MET A 18 7.03 -6.66 -7.53
CA MET A 18 8.29 -6.01 -7.88
C MET A 18 8.68 -6.24 -9.33
N ALA A 19 8.39 -7.43 -9.87
CA ALA A 19 8.72 -7.79 -11.26
C ALA A 19 7.83 -7.07 -12.28
N ASP A 20 6.68 -6.56 -11.88
CA ASP A 20 5.78 -5.79 -12.74
C ASP A 20 6.01 -4.30 -12.46
N GLY A 21 6.75 -3.63 -13.35
CA GLY A 21 7.16 -2.25 -13.14
C GLY A 21 5.99 -1.28 -12.95
N ALA A 22 4.88 -1.48 -13.66
CA ALA A 22 3.70 -0.63 -13.52
C ALA A 22 3.02 -0.85 -12.17
N ALA A 23 2.86 -2.11 -11.76
CA ALA A 23 2.26 -2.44 -10.46
C ALA A 23 3.15 -1.98 -9.31
N TRP A 24 4.46 -2.17 -9.43
CA TRP A 24 5.42 -1.67 -8.43
C TRP A 24 5.35 -0.15 -8.29
N GLY A 25 5.18 0.55 -9.42
CA GLY A 25 4.99 2.01 -9.43
C GLY A 25 3.78 2.45 -8.62
N VAL A 26 2.69 1.68 -8.63
CA VAL A 26 1.51 1.97 -7.80
C VAL A 26 1.85 1.81 -6.32
N ALA A 27 2.57 0.75 -5.95
CA ALA A 27 2.99 0.54 -4.56
C ALA A 27 3.88 1.70 -4.08
N ILE A 28 4.84 2.12 -4.90
CA ILE A 28 5.72 3.25 -4.57
C ILE A 28 4.91 4.55 -4.45
N GLY A 29 3.93 4.76 -5.34
CA GLY A 29 3.04 5.92 -5.25
C GLY A 29 2.30 5.97 -3.91
N CYS A 30 1.77 4.84 -3.47
CA CYS A 30 1.10 4.74 -2.16
C CYS A 30 2.07 5.05 -1.01
N LEU A 31 3.28 4.51 -1.09
CA LEU A 31 4.31 4.75 -0.08
C LEU A 31 4.64 6.25 0.04
N LEU A 32 4.85 6.91 -1.09
CA LEU A 32 5.21 8.33 -1.10
C LEU A 32 4.10 9.21 -0.56
N GLU A 33 2.85 8.88 -0.83
CA GLU A 33 1.70 9.58 -0.26
C GLU A 33 1.67 9.42 1.27
N ALA A 34 1.86 8.20 1.77
CA ALA A 34 1.88 7.93 3.20
C ALA A 34 3.08 8.62 3.89
N HIS A 35 4.24 8.62 3.25
CA HIS A 35 5.43 9.29 3.76
C HIS A 35 5.22 10.80 3.87
N ARG A 36 4.63 11.41 2.84
CA ARG A 36 4.31 12.83 2.81
C ARG A 36 3.34 13.20 3.93
N LEU A 37 2.33 12.36 4.17
CA LEU A 37 1.41 12.52 5.29
C LEU A 37 2.16 12.49 6.62
N GLY A 38 3.06 11.52 6.79
CA GLY A 38 3.85 11.40 8.01
C GLY A 38 4.67 12.65 8.28
N LEU A 39 5.35 13.19 7.26
CA LEU A 39 6.13 14.43 7.39
C LEU A 39 5.24 15.62 7.77
N ALA A 40 4.07 15.76 7.13
CA ALA A 40 3.12 16.82 7.43
C ALA A 40 2.55 16.71 8.84
N SER A 41 2.50 15.51 9.40
CA SER A 41 2.03 15.25 10.76
C SER A 41 3.13 15.36 11.82
N GLY A 42 4.34 15.73 11.42
CA GLY A 42 5.47 15.89 12.33
C GLY A 42 6.18 14.59 12.71
N VAL A 43 5.92 13.51 11.98
CA VAL A 43 6.58 12.22 12.23
C VAL A 43 8.03 12.27 11.73
N SER A 44 8.93 11.76 12.55
CA SER A 44 10.33 11.57 12.19
C SER A 44 10.54 10.11 11.85
N PHE A 45 10.96 9.81 10.62
CA PHE A 45 11.16 8.44 10.18
C PHE A 45 12.60 7.98 10.42
N ALA A 46 12.74 6.72 10.81
CA ALA A 46 14.04 6.06 11.03
C ALA A 46 14.60 5.47 9.72
N PHE A 47 14.32 6.11 8.58
CA PHE A 47 14.88 5.68 7.29
C PHE A 47 16.28 6.28 7.13
N GLU A 48 17.20 5.49 6.61
CA GLU A 48 18.50 6.00 6.23
C GLU A 48 18.33 7.03 5.10
N HIS A 49 18.85 8.23 5.29
CA HIS A 49 18.80 9.35 4.33
C HIS A 49 17.38 9.78 3.93
N ASP A 50 16.37 9.53 4.77
CA ASP A 50 14.96 9.85 4.47
C ASP A 50 14.50 9.32 3.11
N ASP A 51 15.00 8.15 2.72
CA ASP A 51 14.65 7.51 1.45
C ASP A 51 13.73 6.30 1.67
N PRO A 52 12.41 6.54 1.74
CA PRO A 52 11.45 5.47 1.97
C PRO A 52 11.40 4.45 0.82
N VAL A 53 11.63 4.91 -0.40
CA VAL A 53 11.62 4.04 -1.58
C VAL A 53 12.73 3.01 -1.49
N ARG A 54 13.94 3.46 -1.18
CA ARG A 54 15.08 2.57 -1.01
C ARG A 54 14.86 1.57 0.12
N TYR A 55 14.37 2.06 1.25
CA TYR A 55 14.09 1.21 2.41
C TYR A 55 13.10 0.11 2.08
N VAL A 56 11.97 0.46 1.49
CA VAL A 56 10.92 -0.51 1.14
C VAL A 56 11.40 -1.47 0.05
N THR A 57 12.13 -0.97 -0.95
CA THR A 57 12.64 -1.81 -2.03
C THR A 57 13.63 -2.85 -1.51
N GLU A 58 14.55 -2.45 -0.64
CA GLU A 58 15.50 -3.37 -0.03
C GLU A 58 14.80 -4.40 0.85
N PHE A 59 13.82 -3.96 1.64
CA PHE A 59 13.04 -4.86 2.48
C PHE A 59 12.25 -5.86 1.64
N ALA A 60 11.54 -5.40 0.63
CA ALA A 60 10.73 -6.24 -0.25
C ALA A 60 11.58 -7.32 -0.94
N ALA A 61 12.80 -6.98 -1.32
CA ALA A 61 13.73 -7.92 -1.97
C ALA A 61 14.10 -9.09 -1.07
N THR A 62 13.93 -8.97 0.25
CA THR A 62 14.21 -10.05 1.21
C THR A 62 13.02 -11.00 1.39
N ILE A 63 11.83 -10.64 0.90
CA ILE A 63 10.60 -11.43 1.10
C ILE A 63 9.82 -11.64 -0.20
N PRO A 64 10.46 -12.10 -1.29
CA PRO A 64 9.80 -12.16 -2.60
C PRO A 64 8.60 -13.10 -2.65
N GLU A 65 8.55 -14.12 -1.81
CA GLU A 65 7.46 -15.09 -1.78
C GLU A 65 6.33 -14.73 -0.81
N ALA A 66 6.46 -13.60 -0.12
CA ALA A 66 5.47 -13.20 0.88
C ALA A 66 4.14 -12.80 0.24
N SER A 67 3.07 -13.18 0.91
CA SER A 67 1.72 -12.70 0.65
C SER A 67 1.26 -11.94 1.88
N PRO A 68 1.23 -10.60 1.84
CA PRO A 68 0.77 -9.80 2.97
C PRO A 68 -0.69 -10.07 3.34
N SER A 69 -1.10 -9.62 4.52
CA SER A 69 -2.38 -9.98 5.12
C SER A 69 -3.60 -9.70 4.23
N MET A 70 -3.63 -8.59 3.51
CA MET A 70 -4.77 -8.28 2.64
C MET A 70 -4.90 -9.27 1.50
N ARG A 71 -3.77 -9.72 0.91
CA ARG A 71 -3.82 -10.75 -0.12
C ARG A 71 -4.32 -12.07 0.44
N LEU A 72 -3.86 -12.45 1.65
CA LEU A 72 -4.33 -13.66 2.31
C LEU A 72 -5.84 -13.59 2.60
N ASP A 73 -6.33 -12.43 3.03
CA ASP A 73 -7.76 -12.21 3.22
C ASP A 73 -8.53 -12.43 1.92
N HIS A 74 -8.04 -11.88 0.81
CA HIS A 74 -8.70 -12.02 -0.49
C HIS A 74 -8.67 -13.46 -1.01
N LEU A 75 -7.57 -14.18 -0.80
CA LEU A 75 -7.50 -15.59 -1.16
C LEU A 75 -8.53 -16.41 -0.39
N ALA A 76 -8.83 -16.03 0.84
CA ALA A 76 -9.86 -16.66 1.67
C ALA A 76 -11.24 -16.03 1.47
N ARG A 77 -11.40 -15.09 0.54
CA ARG A 77 -12.62 -14.33 0.26
C ARG A 77 -13.16 -13.61 1.49
N ARG A 78 -12.25 -13.06 2.29
CA ARG A 78 -12.58 -12.21 3.44
C ARG A 78 -12.29 -10.76 3.09
N ARG A 79 -13.08 -9.86 3.67
CA ARG A 79 -12.81 -8.43 3.56
C ARG A 79 -11.55 -8.10 4.34
N SER A 80 -10.73 -7.21 3.76
CA SER A 80 -9.48 -6.76 4.37
C SER A 80 -9.69 -5.49 5.21
N GLU A 81 -8.60 -5.04 5.81
CA GLU A 81 -8.56 -3.81 6.59
C GLU A 81 -8.22 -2.58 5.73
N ILE A 82 -8.60 -2.59 4.46
CA ILE A 82 -8.27 -1.50 3.52
C ILE A 82 -8.71 -0.13 4.05
N ASP A 83 -9.85 -0.05 4.69
CA ASP A 83 -10.40 1.22 5.18
C ASP A 83 -9.58 1.82 6.32
N VAL A 84 -9.04 0.99 7.21
CA VAL A 84 -8.27 1.45 8.36
C VAL A 84 -6.77 1.56 8.07
N ILE A 85 -6.33 1.10 6.91
CA ILE A 85 -4.92 1.21 6.48
C ILE A 85 -4.83 2.29 5.39
N ASN A 86 -5.12 1.95 4.14
CA ASN A 86 -5.02 2.92 3.04
C ASN A 86 -6.11 4.00 3.12
N GLY A 87 -7.31 3.63 3.54
CA GLY A 87 -8.40 4.58 3.74
C GLY A 87 -8.07 5.64 4.79
N GLN A 88 -7.34 5.26 5.84
CA GLN A 88 -6.92 6.21 6.87
C GLN A 88 -5.88 7.19 6.32
N VAL A 89 -4.97 6.72 5.46
CA VAL A 89 -4.02 7.62 4.77
C VAL A 89 -4.77 8.66 3.95
N VAL A 90 -5.81 8.24 3.23
CA VAL A 90 -6.63 9.15 2.42
C VAL A 90 -7.29 10.22 3.29
N GLU A 91 -7.94 9.82 4.38
CA GLU A 91 -8.67 10.75 5.23
C GLU A 91 -7.75 11.74 5.94
N LEU A 92 -6.67 11.25 6.54
CA LEU A 92 -5.72 12.12 7.24
C LEU A 92 -4.99 13.06 6.28
N SER A 93 -4.66 12.59 5.08
CA SER A 93 -4.04 13.43 4.06
C SER A 93 -4.98 14.55 3.63
N ARG A 94 -6.26 14.25 3.50
CA ARG A 94 -7.27 15.26 3.16
C ARG A 94 -7.32 16.38 4.21
N GLU A 95 -7.21 16.03 5.48
CA GLU A 95 -7.16 17.01 6.57
C GLU A 95 -5.93 17.93 6.47
N HIS A 96 -4.84 17.44 5.89
CA HIS A 96 -3.62 18.22 5.67
C HIS A 96 -3.56 18.87 4.27
N GLY A 97 -4.63 18.77 3.48
CA GLY A 97 -4.66 19.32 2.13
C GLY A 97 -3.78 18.58 1.13
N LEU A 98 -3.46 17.32 1.39
CA LEU A 98 -2.61 16.48 0.54
C LEU A 98 -3.45 15.56 -0.34
N ALA A 99 -3.09 15.46 -1.63
CA ALA A 99 -3.74 14.56 -2.57
C ALA A 99 -3.19 13.13 -2.42
N THR A 100 -4.07 12.12 -2.57
CA THR A 100 -3.71 10.72 -2.44
C THR A 100 -4.30 9.87 -3.56
N PRO A 101 -3.99 10.18 -4.83
CA PRO A 101 -4.60 9.45 -5.95
C PRO A 101 -4.29 7.95 -5.96
N TYR A 102 -3.10 7.55 -5.56
CA TYR A 102 -2.73 6.12 -5.53
C TYR A 102 -3.48 5.37 -4.44
N ASN A 103 -3.50 5.88 -3.21
CA ASN A 103 -4.25 5.25 -2.12
C ASN A 103 -5.75 5.24 -2.39
N GLU A 104 -6.30 6.32 -2.94
CA GLU A 104 -7.72 6.38 -3.32
C GLU A 104 -8.06 5.33 -4.38
N THR A 105 -7.20 5.17 -5.38
CA THR A 105 -7.39 4.17 -6.43
C THR A 105 -7.36 2.75 -5.87
N LEU A 106 -6.38 2.44 -5.01
CA LEU A 106 -6.30 1.12 -4.40
C LEU A 106 -7.49 0.84 -3.49
N CYS A 107 -7.94 1.82 -2.72
CA CYS A 107 -9.15 1.67 -1.91
C CYS A 107 -10.35 1.31 -2.78
N ALA A 108 -10.52 2.00 -3.89
CA ALA A 108 -11.62 1.74 -4.82
C ALA A 108 -11.54 0.33 -5.40
N LEU A 109 -10.35 -0.09 -5.85
CA LEU A 109 -10.15 -1.41 -6.44
C LEU A 109 -10.38 -2.53 -5.42
N VAL A 110 -9.83 -2.40 -4.22
CA VAL A 110 -9.96 -3.41 -3.18
C VAL A 110 -11.40 -3.52 -2.70
N ARG A 111 -12.07 -2.40 -2.45
CA ARG A 111 -13.48 -2.38 -2.06
C ARG A 111 -14.36 -3.01 -3.13
N ARG A 112 -14.13 -2.69 -4.37
CA ARG A 112 -14.88 -3.24 -5.51
C ARG A 112 -14.75 -4.76 -5.55
N ARG A 113 -13.54 -5.25 -5.37
CA ARG A 113 -13.28 -6.68 -5.35
C ARG A 113 -13.99 -7.37 -4.17
N GLU A 114 -13.97 -6.71 -3.01
CA GLU A 114 -14.59 -7.25 -1.79
C GLU A 114 -16.13 -7.30 -1.86
N GLU A 115 -16.74 -6.49 -2.71
CA GLU A 115 -18.19 -6.57 -2.95
C GLU A 115 -18.62 -7.94 -3.51
N GLU A 116 -17.70 -8.66 -4.14
CA GLU A 116 -17.96 -9.98 -4.70
C GLU A 116 -17.86 -11.10 -3.65
N PHE A 117 -17.34 -10.79 -2.47
CA PHE A 117 -17.20 -11.76 -1.39
C PHE A 117 -18.54 -11.88 -0.65
N ALA A 118 -19.09 -13.07 -0.68
CA ALA A 118 -20.37 -13.31 -0.03
C ALA A 118 -20.22 -13.55 1.47
#